data_15ab0e09b42086abfbfb7710c9bd59a8
#
_entry.id   15ab0e09b42086abfbfb7710c9bd59a8
#
_cell.length_a   1.000
_cell.length_b   1.000
_cell.length_c   1.000
_cell.angle_alpha   90.00
_cell.angle_beta   90.00
_cell.angle_gamma   90.00
#
_symmetry.space_group_name_H-M   'P 1'
#
loop_
_entity.id
_entity.type
_entity.pdbx_description
1 polymer ?
#
loop_
_entity_poly.entity_id
_entity_poly.type
_entity_poly.pdbx_seq_one_letter_code
_entity_poly.pdbx_strand_id
1 'polypeptide(L)'
;SFSLICTSINSHINPELPKLRPLKPYVAYDFSILETDEIFDAVCPHIDFAITSCGDASMEEIQRRCERIHQRGCRYVIASRGKNGSVFSDGEHLFTHPAYLVEALDTLGAGDSFLTAFLLSFVEWLEGNHDPSELESAVMAAMDAGSKFSAKTCMVHGAFGHGKQFE
;
A
#
# COMPACT_ATOMS: atom_id res chain seq x y z
N SER A 1 -17.66 -12.55 -7.54
CA SER A 1 -16.39 -11.97 -8.01
C SER A 1 -15.78 -11.19 -6.87
N PHE A 2 -14.46 -11.10 -6.82
CA PHE A 2 -13.72 -10.28 -5.86
C PHE A 2 -13.24 -9.04 -6.60
N SER A 3 -13.37 -7.86 -6.00
CA SER A 3 -12.90 -6.60 -6.57
C SER A 3 -11.40 -6.37 -6.32
N LEU A 4 -10.88 -6.90 -5.22
CA LEU A 4 -9.50 -6.71 -4.79
C LEU A 4 -8.90 -8.01 -4.25
N ILE A 5 -7.65 -8.28 -4.62
CA ILE A 5 -6.80 -9.33 -4.06
C ILE A 5 -5.55 -8.66 -3.49
N CYS A 6 -5.27 -8.91 -2.21
CA CYS A 6 -4.06 -8.47 -1.54
C CYS A 6 -3.12 -9.66 -1.30
N THR A 7 -1.85 -9.49 -1.63
CA THR A 7 -0.81 -10.49 -1.42
C THR A 7 0.52 -9.81 -1.09
N SER A 8 1.56 -10.56 -0.82
CA SER A 8 2.87 -10.03 -0.46
C SER A 8 4.01 -10.91 -0.92
N ILE A 9 5.22 -10.40 -0.83
CA ILE A 9 6.46 -11.15 -1.09
C ILE A 9 6.54 -12.42 -0.25
N ASN A 10 5.99 -12.40 0.95
CA ASN A 10 6.01 -13.52 1.89
C ASN A 10 5.02 -14.64 1.54
N SER A 11 4.10 -14.41 0.62
CA SER A 11 3.11 -15.42 0.21
C SER A 11 3.66 -16.46 -0.77
N HIS A 12 4.82 -16.18 -1.38
CA HIS A 12 5.49 -17.05 -2.35
C HIS A 12 4.63 -17.44 -3.58
N ILE A 13 3.68 -16.59 -3.97
CA ILE A 13 2.76 -16.84 -5.09
C ILE A 13 3.14 -16.12 -6.39
N ASN A 14 4.34 -15.55 -6.48
CA ASN A 14 4.75 -14.78 -7.66
C ASN A 14 4.51 -15.50 -9.00
N PRO A 15 4.77 -16.83 -9.15
CA PRO A 15 4.47 -17.56 -10.39
C PRO A 15 2.98 -17.67 -10.73
N GLU A 16 2.10 -17.43 -9.74
CA GLU A 16 0.64 -17.52 -9.90
C GLU A 16 0.00 -16.17 -10.30
N LEU A 17 0.70 -15.05 -10.10
CA LEU A 17 0.18 -13.70 -10.36
C LEU A 17 -0.37 -13.53 -11.79
N PRO A 18 0.27 -14.06 -12.86
CA PRO A 18 -0.28 -13.97 -14.22
C PRO A 18 -1.68 -14.57 -14.36
N LYS A 19 -2.02 -15.57 -13.54
CA LYS A 19 -3.32 -16.25 -13.57
C LYS A 19 -4.45 -15.41 -12.97
N LEU A 20 -4.12 -14.36 -12.22
CA LEU A 20 -5.11 -13.47 -11.62
C LEU A 20 -5.68 -12.45 -12.62
N ARG A 21 -4.89 -12.03 -13.61
CA ARG A 21 -5.29 -11.02 -14.60
C ARG A 21 -6.58 -11.34 -15.37
N PRO A 22 -6.83 -12.58 -15.85
CA PRO A 22 -8.07 -12.93 -16.53
C PRO A 22 -9.32 -12.82 -15.64
N LEU A 23 -9.14 -12.88 -14.32
CA LEU A 23 -10.24 -12.77 -13.34
C LEU A 23 -10.67 -11.32 -13.11
N LYS A 24 -9.87 -10.35 -13.56
CA LYS A 24 -10.09 -8.90 -13.50
C LYS A 24 -10.28 -8.27 -12.10
N PRO A 25 -9.78 -8.82 -10.98
CA PRO A 25 -9.71 -8.06 -9.75
C PRO A 25 -8.58 -7.03 -9.84
N TYR A 26 -8.63 -6.00 -9.00
CA TYR A 26 -7.43 -5.25 -8.65
C TYR A 26 -6.50 -6.14 -7.83
N VAL A 27 -5.21 -6.08 -8.12
CA VAL A 27 -4.18 -6.86 -7.41
C VAL A 27 -3.23 -5.91 -6.71
N ALA A 28 -3.18 -6.01 -5.38
CA ALA A 28 -2.24 -5.27 -4.54
C ALA A 28 -1.15 -6.23 -4.02
N TYR A 29 0.10 -5.80 -4.14
CA TYR A 29 1.25 -6.59 -3.73
C TYR A 29 2.16 -5.80 -2.80
N ASP A 30 2.41 -6.33 -1.60
CA ASP A 30 3.33 -5.76 -0.64
C ASP A 30 4.74 -6.35 -0.82
N PHE A 31 5.65 -5.51 -1.29
CA PHE A 31 7.08 -5.82 -1.41
C PHE A 31 7.81 -5.74 -0.07
N SER A 32 7.20 -5.12 0.94
CA SER A 32 7.85 -4.83 2.21
C SER A 32 9.13 -4.01 2.00
N ILE A 33 10.29 -4.59 2.33
CA ILE A 33 11.62 -4.00 2.13
C ILE A 33 12.45 -4.74 1.06
N LEU A 34 11.89 -5.81 0.46
CA LEU A 34 12.60 -6.64 -0.53
C LEU A 34 12.35 -6.11 -1.95
N GLU A 35 13.28 -5.32 -2.45
CA GLU A 35 13.14 -4.52 -3.66
C GLU A 35 14.33 -4.73 -4.59
N THR A 36 14.38 -5.88 -5.26
CA THR A 36 15.35 -6.12 -6.33
C THR A 36 14.69 -5.93 -7.70
N ASP A 37 15.49 -5.64 -8.72
CA ASP A 37 15.00 -5.48 -10.09
C ASP A 37 14.35 -6.78 -10.60
N GLU A 38 14.89 -7.95 -10.23
CA GLU A 38 14.34 -9.25 -10.61
C GLU A 38 12.94 -9.47 -10.04
N ILE A 39 12.69 -9.04 -8.80
CA ILE A 39 11.36 -9.13 -8.16
C ILE A 39 10.40 -8.16 -8.83
N PHE A 40 10.83 -6.93 -9.09
CA PHE A 40 10.00 -5.94 -9.78
C PHE A 40 9.65 -6.41 -11.21
N ASP A 41 10.61 -6.95 -11.96
CA ASP A 41 10.39 -7.48 -13.31
C ASP A 41 9.38 -8.65 -13.32
N ALA A 42 9.42 -9.49 -12.29
CA ALA A 42 8.53 -10.65 -12.16
C ALA A 42 7.11 -10.30 -11.69
N VAL A 43 6.95 -9.23 -10.91
CA VAL A 43 5.70 -8.94 -10.19
C VAL A 43 4.94 -7.75 -10.78
N CYS A 44 5.62 -6.63 -11.06
CA CYS A 44 4.97 -5.38 -11.43
C CYS A 44 4.06 -5.47 -12.67
N PRO A 45 4.36 -6.28 -13.72
CA PRO A 45 3.45 -6.43 -14.87
C PRO A 45 2.09 -7.07 -14.52
N HIS A 46 1.98 -7.67 -13.35
CA HIS A 46 0.81 -8.48 -12.96
C HIS A 46 -0.01 -7.88 -11.83
N ILE A 47 0.36 -6.71 -11.32
CA ILE A 47 -0.30 -6.03 -10.20
C ILE A 47 -0.79 -4.63 -10.59
N ASP A 48 -1.72 -4.08 -9.82
CA ASP A 48 -2.24 -2.72 -9.98
C ASP A 48 -1.67 -1.78 -8.93
N PHE A 49 -1.44 -2.30 -7.72
CA PHE A 49 -0.89 -1.56 -6.59
C PHE A 49 0.39 -2.22 -6.08
N ALA A 50 1.46 -1.47 -6.09
CA ALA A 50 2.71 -1.83 -5.41
C ALA A 50 2.78 -1.12 -4.06
N ILE A 51 3.01 -1.88 -3.01
CA ILE A 51 3.20 -1.36 -1.66
C ILE A 51 4.66 -1.56 -1.26
N THR A 52 5.27 -0.54 -0.68
CA THR A 52 6.66 -0.56 -0.28
C THR A 52 6.86 0.17 1.06
N SER A 53 7.75 -0.35 1.88
CA SER A 53 8.13 0.24 3.17
C SER A 53 9.39 1.07 3.01
N CYS A 54 9.26 2.40 3.11
CA CYS A 54 10.33 3.34 2.83
C CYS A 54 10.99 3.93 4.09
N GLY A 55 10.39 3.78 5.26
CA GLY A 55 10.97 4.26 6.51
C GLY A 55 11.41 5.72 6.46
N ASP A 56 12.69 5.95 6.69
CA ASP A 56 13.31 7.29 6.69
C ASP A 56 13.92 7.67 5.32
N ALA A 57 13.60 6.96 4.25
CA ALA A 57 14.07 7.30 2.91
C ALA A 57 13.69 8.74 2.51
N SER A 58 14.59 9.40 1.79
CA SER A 58 14.35 10.74 1.24
C SER A 58 13.25 10.72 0.17
N MET A 59 12.63 11.87 -0.09
CA MET A 59 11.62 11.96 -1.14
C MET A 59 12.19 11.63 -2.52
N GLU A 60 13.45 11.96 -2.78
CA GLU A 60 14.14 11.61 -4.03
C GLU A 60 14.34 10.09 -4.19
N GLU A 61 14.65 9.38 -3.11
CA GLU A 61 14.76 7.92 -3.12
C GLU A 61 13.40 7.27 -3.35
N ILE A 62 12.34 7.78 -2.70
CA ILE A 62 10.97 7.31 -2.88
C ILE A 62 10.52 7.55 -4.32
N GLN A 63 10.76 8.74 -4.88
CA GLN A 63 10.40 9.04 -6.26
C GLN A 63 11.10 8.09 -7.24
N ARG A 64 12.42 7.89 -7.11
CA ARG A 64 13.17 6.92 -7.95
C ARG A 64 12.61 5.51 -7.85
N ARG A 65 12.18 5.10 -6.65
CA ARG A 65 11.55 3.79 -6.43
C ARG A 65 10.20 3.70 -7.14
N CYS A 66 9.34 4.71 -7.02
CA CYS A 66 8.09 4.78 -7.75
C CYS A 66 8.31 4.70 -9.26
N GLU A 67 9.26 5.47 -9.80
CA GLU A 67 9.60 5.45 -11.22
C GLU A 67 10.03 4.04 -11.71
N ARG A 68 10.89 3.34 -10.94
CA ARG A 68 11.30 1.97 -11.27
C ARG A 68 10.14 0.99 -11.32
N ILE A 69 9.16 1.14 -10.43
CA ILE A 69 7.96 0.30 -10.35
C ILE A 69 7.01 0.63 -11.51
N HIS A 70 6.76 1.92 -11.79
CA HIS A 70 5.91 2.36 -12.90
C HIS A 70 6.45 1.94 -14.26
N GLN A 71 7.77 2.04 -14.48
CA GLN A 71 8.43 1.60 -15.73
C GLN A 71 8.21 0.10 -16.02
N ARG A 72 7.85 -0.68 -15.01
CA ARG A 72 7.56 -2.13 -15.12
C ARG A 72 6.06 -2.45 -15.21
N GLY A 73 5.22 -1.41 -15.35
CA GLY A 73 3.81 -1.55 -15.67
C GLY A 73 2.85 -1.55 -14.47
N CYS A 74 3.32 -1.38 -13.24
CA CYS A 74 2.44 -1.17 -12.11
C CYS A 74 1.85 0.25 -12.12
N ARG A 75 0.54 0.38 -11.94
CA ARG A 75 -0.18 1.64 -12.09
C ARG A 75 -0.08 2.54 -10.86
N TYR A 76 -0.16 1.98 -9.67
CA TYR A 76 -0.19 2.74 -8.42
C TYR A 76 0.89 2.26 -7.45
N VAL A 77 1.55 3.20 -6.80
CA VAL A 77 2.56 2.90 -5.79
C VAL A 77 2.18 3.59 -4.48
N ILE A 78 2.19 2.83 -3.39
CA ILE A 78 1.99 3.32 -2.03
C ILE A 78 3.28 3.06 -1.24
N ALA A 79 3.93 4.13 -0.80
CA ALA A 79 5.13 4.07 0.03
C ALA A 79 4.77 4.46 1.48
N SER A 80 4.86 3.51 2.40
CA SER A 80 4.68 3.77 3.82
C SER A 80 5.99 4.26 4.44
N ARG A 81 5.91 5.25 5.34
CA ARG A 81 7.06 5.90 5.99
C ARG A 81 6.93 5.91 7.52
N GLY A 82 6.12 5.03 8.08
CA GLY A 82 5.86 4.97 9.51
C GLY A 82 5.38 6.33 10.06
N LYS A 83 6.09 6.88 11.06
CA LYS A 83 5.79 8.19 11.64
C LYS A 83 5.89 9.38 10.67
N ASN A 84 6.57 9.20 9.56
CA ASN A 84 6.74 10.23 8.52
C ASN A 84 5.57 10.23 7.51
N GLY A 85 4.55 9.41 7.72
CA GLY A 85 3.35 9.35 6.89
C GLY A 85 3.47 8.40 5.70
N SER A 86 2.90 8.80 4.59
CA SER A 86 2.84 7.98 3.38
C SER A 86 2.95 8.83 2.11
N VAL A 87 3.30 8.16 1.02
CA VAL A 87 3.36 8.74 -0.32
C VAL A 87 2.57 7.84 -1.26
N PHE A 88 1.80 8.44 -2.16
CA PHE A 88 1.12 7.77 -3.26
C PHE A 88 1.64 8.32 -4.59
N SER A 89 1.79 7.43 -5.58
CA SER A 89 2.12 7.83 -6.96
C SER A 89 1.27 7.06 -7.96
N ASP A 90 0.81 7.75 -9.01
CA ASP A 90 0.14 7.17 -10.19
C ASP A 90 1.02 7.21 -11.45
N GLY A 91 2.28 7.64 -11.31
CA GLY A 91 3.25 7.82 -12.38
C GLY A 91 3.30 9.25 -12.94
N GLU A 92 2.25 10.04 -12.77
CA GLU A 92 2.19 11.47 -13.17
C GLU A 92 2.20 12.39 -11.98
N HIS A 93 1.53 12.00 -10.90
CA HIS A 93 1.39 12.77 -9.67
C HIS A 93 2.01 12.03 -8.49
N LEU A 94 2.42 12.81 -7.50
CA LEU A 94 2.94 12.32 -6.24
C LEU A 94 2.26 13.09 -5.10
N PHE A 95 1.49 12.35 -4.28
CA PHE A 95 0.76 12.89 -3.15
C PHE A 95 1.39 12.41 -1.85
N THR A 96 1.40 13.28 -0.84
CA THR A 96 1.93 12.95 0.49
C THR A 96 0.87 13.18 1.55
N HIS A 97 0.86 12.33 2.57
CA HIS A 97 -0.04 12.47 3.72
C HIS A 97 0.74 12.23 5.02
N PRO A 98 0.56 13.08 6.04
CA PRO A 98 1.21 12.89 7.34
C PRO A 98 0.63 11.68 8.08
N ALA A 99 1.40 11.09 9.00
CA ALA A 99 0.88 10.11 9.92
C ALA A 99 0.05 10.78 11.03
N TYR A 100 -0.97 10.07 11.54
CA TYR A 100 -1.59 10.39 12.82
C TYR A 100 -0.69 9.87 13.94
N LEU A 101 0.02 10.78 14.60
CA LEU A 101 0.92 10.42 15.68
C LEU A 101 0.14 10.10 16.96
N VAL A 102 0.40 8.94 17.52
CA VAL A 102 -0.17 8.46 18.78
C VAL A 102 0.95 7.92 19.68
N GLU A 103 0.71 7.86 20.99
CA GLU A 103 1.57 7.08 21.90
C GLU A 103 1.31 5.59 21.61
N ALA A 104 2.15 5.00 20.75
CA ALA A 104 1.97 3.63 20.33
C ALA A 104 2.28 2.66 21.48
N LEU A 105 1.35 1.75 21.76
CA LEU A 105 1.57 0.60 22.63
C LEU A 105 2.27 -0.53 21.87
N ASP A 106 1.91 -0.72 20.60
CA ASP A 106 2.49 -1.71 19.71
C ASP A 106 2.30 -1.23 18.27
N THR A 107 3.27 -1.50 17.39
CA THR A 107 3.18 -1.14 15.98
C THR A 107 2.89 -2.32 15.07
N LEU A 108 2.71 -3.52 15.63
CA LEU A 108 2.43 -4.73 14.88
C LEU A 108 1.07 -4.62 14.16
N GLY A 109 1.06 -4.82 12.85
CA GLY A 109 -0.15 -4.71 12.01
C GLY A 109 -0.54 -3.27 11.63
N ALA A 110 0.22 -2.26 12.03
CA ALA A 110 -0.06 -0.87 11.67
C ALA A 110 -0.01 -0.63 10.15
N GLY A 111 0.98 -1.23 9.46
CA GLY A 111 1.10 -1.21 8.01
C GLY A 111 -0.08 -1.88 7.32
N ASP A 112 -0.45 -3.08 7.77
CA ASP A 112 -1.60 -3.84 7.22
C ASP A 112 -2.92 -3.08 7.40
N SER A 113 -3.08 -2.43 8.55
CA SER A 113 -4.26 -1.58 8.83
C SER A 113 -4.32 -0.39 7.88
N PHE A 114 -3.19 0.30 7.69
CA PHE A 114 -3.09 1.40 6.74
C PHE A 114 -3.50 0.95 5.34
N LEU A 115 -2.89 -0.12 4.84
CA LEU A 115 -3.13 -0.64 3.51
C LEU A 115 -4.58 -1.08 3.33
N THR A 116 -5.15 -1.79 4.30
CA THR A 116 -6.54 -2.25 4.23
C THR A 116 -7.50 -1.09 4.05
N ALA A 117 -7.41 -0.06 4.90
CA ALA A 117 -8.32 1.08 4.82
C ALA A 117 -8.08 1.93 3.57
N PHE A 118 -6.81 2.13 3.18
CA PHE A 118 -6.46 2.82 1.94
C PHE A 118 -7.04 2.11 0.72
N LEU A 119 -6.75 0.82 0.56
CA LEU A 119 -7.15 0.05 -0.61
C LEU A 119 -8.67 -0.07 -0.74
N LEU A 120 -9.38 -0.31 0.37
CA LEU A 120 -10.85 -0.37 0.34
C LEU A 120 -11.45 0.97 -0.12
N SER A 121 -10.98 2.09 0.44
CA SER A 121 -11.47 3.42 0.07
C SER A 121 -11.15 3.78 -1.38
N PHE A 122 -9.93 3.51 -1.83
CA PHE A 122 -9.50 3.91 -3.16
C PHE A 122 -10.05 2.99 -4.26
N VAL A 123 -10.15 1.67 -4.02
CA VAL A 123 -10.77 0.74 -4.98
C VAL A 123 -12.27 1.00 -5.12
N GLU A 124 -12.98 1.33 -4.03
CA GLU A 124 -14.39 1.75 -4.10
C GLU A 124 -14.55 2.98 -5.02
N TRP A 125 -13.65 3.96 -4.89
CA TRP A 125 -13.65 5.10 -5.80
C TRP A 125 -13.33 4.69 -7.25
N LEU A 126 -12.35 3.82 -7.50
CA LEU A 126 -12.00 3.34 -8.85
C LEU A 126 -13.14 2.58 -9.54
N GLU A 127 -13.97 1.84 -8.77
CA GLU A 127 -15.14 1.12 -9.27
C GLU A 127 -16.36 2.02 -9.48
N GLY A 128 -16.35 3.21 -8.87
CA GLY A 128 -17.38 4.22 -9.05
C GLY A 128 -17.29 4.95 -10.38
N ASN A 129 -18.32 5.70 -10.70
CA ASN A 129 -18.35 6.53 -11.91
C ASN A 129 -17.96 7.98 -11.55
N HIS A 130 -16.67 8.18 -11.25
CA HIS A 130 -16.10 9.44 -10.79
C HIS A 130 -15.40 10.21 -11.89
N ASP A 131 -15.33 11.54 -11.73
CA ASP A 131 -14.57 12.41 -12.62
C ASP A 131 -13.06 12.23 -12.33
N PRO A 132 -12.20 12.04 -13.37
CA PRO A 132 -10.74 11.98 -13.17
C PRO A 132 -10.15 13.19 -12.43
N SER A 133 -10.77 14.35 -12.48
CA SER A 133 -10.35 15.55 -11.72
C SER A 133 -10.49 15.39 -10.20
N GLU A 134 -11.23 14.38 -9.73
CA GLU A 134 -11.41 14.08 -8.30
C GLU A 134 -10.30 13.17 -7.74
N LEU A 135 -9.32 12.74 -8.56
CA LEU A 135 -8.26 11.80 -8.16
C LEU A 135 -7.52 12.25 -6.90
N GLU A 136 -7.07 13.51 -6.85
CA GLU A 136 -6.36 14.03 -5.67
C GLU A 136 -7.20 13.91 -4.41
N SER A 137 -8.47 14.32 -4.48
CA SER A 137 -9.40 14.24 -3.35
C SER A 137 -9.61 12.79 -2.89
N ALA A 138 -9.76 11.85 -3.83
CA ALA A 138 -9.94 10.43 -3.55
C ALA A 138 -8.68 9.81 -2.90
N VAL A 139 -7.51 10.12 -3.44
CA VAL A 139 -6.23 9.66 -2.89
C VAL A 139 -6.03 10.18 -1.47
N MET A 140 -6.25 11.49 -1.26
CA MET A 140 -6.09 12.08 0.07
C MET A 140 -7.07 11.51 1.09
N ALA A 141 -8.32 11.25 0.70
CA ALA A 141 -9.30 10.59 1.56
C ALA A 141 -8.90 9.15 1.91
N ALA A 142 -8.39 8.40 0.94
CA ALA A 142 -7.92 7.04 1.17
C ALA A 142 -6.67 7.00 2.08
N MET A 143 -5.72 7.90 1.88
CA MET A 143 -4.52 8.03 2.74
C MET A 143 -4.90 8.43 4.17
N ASP A 144 -5.87 9.33 4.33
CA ASP A 144 -6.40 9.73 5.63
C ASP A 144 -7.07 8.55 6.36
N ALA A 145 -7.92 7.78 5.65
CA ALA A 145 -8.54 6.57 6.19
C ALA A 145 -7.49 5.55 6.65
N GLY A 146 -6.47 5.31 5.83
CA GLY A 146 -5.33 4.45 6.15
C GLY A 146 -4.59 4.91 7.40
N SER A 147 -4.22 6.19 7.46
CA SER A 147 -3.50 6.78 8.59
C SER A 147 -4.29 6.70 9.90
N LYS A 148 -5.60 6.95 9.86
CA LYS A 148 -6.49 6.84 11.03
C LYS A 148 -6.60 5.41 11.53
N PHE A 149 -6.72 4.45 10.63
CA PHE A 149 -6.83 3.04 11.02
C PHE A 149 -5.50 2.50 11.58
N SER A 150 -4.39 2.85 10.95
CA SER A 150 -3.05 2.54 11.46
C SER A 150 -2.83 3.08 12.89
N ALA A 151 -3.19 4.34 13.13
CA ALA A 151 -3.09 4.95 14.46
C ALA A 151 -3.91 4.18 15.51
N LYS A 152 -5.14 3.75 15.18
CA LYS A 152 -5.97 2.94 16.09
C LYS A 152 -5.32 1.59 16.41
N THR A 153 -4.72 0.94 15.41
CA THR A 153 -4.02 -0.34 15.62
C THR A 153 -2.82 -0.18 16.54
N CYS A 154 -2.08 0.93 16.44
CA CYS A 154 -0.97 1.22 17.34
C CYS A 154 -1.37 1.42 18.81
N MET A 155 -2.63 1.66 19.11
CA MET A 155 -3.14 1.87 20.49
C MET A 155 -3.56 0.58 21.19
N VAL A 156 -3.41 -0.58 20.58
CA VAL A 156 -3.73 -1.89 21.16
C VAL A 156 -2.51 -2.81 21.13
N HIS A 157 -2.43 -3.76 22.07
CA HIS A 157 -1.35 -4.74 22.11
C HIS A 157 -1.56 -5.85 21.07
N GLY A 158 -0.50 -6.18 20.35
CA GLY A 158 -0.49 -7.17 19.29
C GLY A 158 -1.25 -6.72 18.04
N ALA A 159 -1.18 -7.50 16.97
CA ALA A 159 -1.94 -7.22 15.78
C ALA A 159 -3.45 -7.24 16.10
N PHE A 160 -4.12 -6.11 15.89
CA PHE A 160 -5.57 -5.97 16.08
C PHE A 160 -6.07 -6.34 17.49
N GLY A 161 -5.27 -6.17 18.53
CA GLY A 161 -5.64 -6.47 19.91
C GLY A 161 -5.52 -7.96 20.30
N HIS A 162 -4.87 -8.78 19.50
CA HIS A 162 -4.68 -10.22 19.74
C HIS A 162 -3.27 -10.58 20.24
N GLY A 163 -2.58 -9.66 20.92
CA GLY A 163 -1.29 -9.92 21.56
C GLY A 163 -1.39 -10.93 22.69
N LYS A 164 -0.47 -11.91 22.75
CA LYS A 164 -0.25 -12.76 23.92
C LYS A 164 1.02 -12.31 24.63
N GLN A 165 0.94 -12.09 25.94
CA GLN A 165 2.13 -12.02 26.78
C GLN A 165 2.62 -13.45 27.00
N PHE A 166 3.88 -13.70 26.65
CA PHE A 166 4.54 -14.95 27.05
C PHE A 166 5.13 -14.71 28.45
N GLU A 167 4.71 -15.51 29.40
CA GLU A 167 5.29 -15.58 30.75
C GLU A 167 6.65 -16.28 30.70
#